data_47c38f8da1fcd22c6b3ec1400a0d59e6
#
_entry.id   47c38f8da1fcd22c6b3ec1400a0d59e6
#
_cell.length_a   1.000
_cell.length_b   1.000
_cell.length_c   1.000
_cell.angle_alpha   90.00
_cell.angle_beta   90.00
_cell.angle_gamma   90.00
#
_symmetry.space_group_name_H-M   'P 1'
#
loop_
_entity.id
_entity.type
_entity.pdbx_description
1 polymer ?
#
loop_
_entity_poly.entity_id
_entity_poly.type
_entity_poly.pdbx_seq_one_letter_code
_entity_poly.pdbx_strand_id
1 'polypeptide(L)'
;GYLVDRRPDLRISSFLVAFAAIWLYALPFLAQDFLSFILDSLGDGPLATISASVMLMFVPLSCLGTLLPFVIRVILTDIDHAGRVAGLSYAISTLGNIFGTLFVTFVLIPRFPVSQVTEWLAFTTALGAFALYLLRLKR
;
A
#
# COMPACT_ATOMS: atom_id res chain seq x y z
N GLY A 1 -11.98 8.85 -0.66
CA GLY A 1 -13.43 8.94 -0.53
C GLY A 1 -14.14 9.33 -1.79
N TYR A 2 -14.03 10.58 -2.25
CA TYR A 2 -14.87 11.16 -3.32
C TYR A 2 -14.82 10.42 -4.68
N LEU A 3 -13.66 9.89 -5.07
CA LEU A 3 -13.51 9.11 -6.31
C LEU A 3 -14.16 7.73 -6.24
N VAL A 4 -14.16 7.12 -5.06
CA VAL A 4 -14.75 5.80 -4.82
C VAL A 4 -16.29 5.91 -4.71
N ASP A 5 -16.80 7.05 -4.27
CA ASP A 5 -18.23 7.26 -4.06
C ASP A 5 -19.02 7.41 -5.36
N ARG A 6 -18.44 7.97 -6.41
CA ARG A 6 -19.15 8.19 -7.67
C ARG A 6 -19.23 6.94 -8.57
N ARG A 7 -18.20 6.09 -8.59
CA ARG A 7 -18.20 4.80 -9.34
C ARG A 7 -17.26 3.84 -8.64
N PRO A 8 -17.73 2.79 -7.94
CA PRO A 8 -16.91 1.72 -7.43
C PRO A 8 -16.41 0.86 -8.60
N ASP A 9 -15.50 1.41 -9.42
CA ASP A 9 -14.95 0.70 -10.57
C ASP A 9 -13.71 -0.07 -10.11
N LEU A 10 -13.81 -1.41 -10.14
CA LEU A 10 -12.70 -2.32 -9.86
C LEU A 10 -11.46 -2.01 -10.71
N ARG A 11 -11.63 -1.33 -11.85
CA ARG A 11 -10.53 -0.90 -12.73
C ARG A 11 -9.61 0.08 -12.02
N ILE A 12 -10.21 1.11 -11.40
CA ILE A 12 -9.45 2.18 -10.74
C ILE A 12 -8.65 1.60 -9.58
N SER A 13 -9.27 0.74 -8.77
CA SER A 13 -8.58 0.11 -7.64
C SER A 13 -7.49 -0.85 -8.08
N SER A 14 -7.73 -1.69 -9.10
CA SER A 14 -6.69 -2.57 -9.66
C SER A 14 -5.52 -1.76 -10.22
N PHE A 15 -5.79 -0.65 -10.91
CA PHE A 15 -4.76 0.22 -11.46
C PHE A 15 -3.93 0.90 -10.35
N LEU A 16 -4.58 1.41 -9.30
CA LEU A 16 -3.89 2.05 -8.17
C LEU A 16 -3.00 1.06 -7.43
N VAL A 17 -3.47 -0.18 -7.22
CA VAL A 17 -2.67 -1.22 -6.57
C VAL A 17 -1.51 -1.67 -7.46
N ALA A 18 -1.75 -1.81 -8.77
CA ALA A 18 -0.68 -2.13 -9.72
C ALA A 18 0.38 -1.02 -9.79
N PHE A 19 -0.05 0.24 -9.78
CA PHE A 19 0.86 1.37 -9.72
C PHE A 19 1.69 1.39 -8.42
N ALA A 20 1.05 1.11 -7.28
CA ALA A 20 1.77 0.98 -6.00
C ALA A 20 2.79 -0.17 -6.03
N ALA A 21 2.47 -1.30 -6.66
CA ALA A 21 3.38 -2.42 -6.81
C ALA A 21 4.59 -2.07 -7.67
N ILE A 22 4.38 -1.38 -8.80
CA ILE A 22 5.47 -0.90 -9.68
C ILE A 22 6.36 0.09 -8.92
N TRP A 23 5.76 1.03 -8.17
CA TRP A 23 6.50 1.99 -7.36
C TRP A 23 7.36 1.30 -6.29
N LEU A 24 6.78 0.35 -5.55
CA LEU A 24 7.51 -0.43 -4.54
C LEU A 24 8.67 -1.22 -5.16
N TYR A 25 8.49 -1.77 -6.35
CA TYR A 25 9.55 -2.45 -7.07
C TYR A 25 10.68 -1.52 -7.52
N ALA A 26 10.34 -0.31 -7.96
CA ALA A 26 11.31 0.70 -8.38
C ALA A 26 12.06 1.35 -7.19
N LEU A 27 11.47 1.29 -5.99
CA LEU A 27 11.95 2.00 -4.81
C LEU A 27 13.42 1.68 -4.43
N PRO A 28 13.91 0.42 -4.42
CA PRO A 28 15.32 0.13 -4.12
C PRO A 28 16.30 0.79 -5.09
N PHE A 29 15.90 1.00 -6.35
CA PHE A 29 16.72 1.62 -7.39
C PHE A 29 16.71 3.14 -7.28
N LEU A 30 15.57 3.72 -6.95
CA LEU A 30 15.39 5.17 -6.87
C LEU A 30 15.83 5.75 -5.52
N ALA A 31 15.81 4.95 -4.46
CA ALA A 31 16.02 5.42 -3.10
C ALA A 31 17.41 6.03 -2.88
N GLN A 32 18.45 5.46 -3.49
CA GLN A 32 19.82 5.94 -3.33
C GLN A 32 20.01 7.32 -3.98
N ASP A 33 19.62 7.47 -5.23
CA ASP A 33 19.77 8.73 -5.97
C ASP A 33 18.90 9.83 -5.34
N PHE A 34 17.70 9.47 -4.92
CA PHE A 34 16.79 10.41 -4.29
C PHE A 34 17.27 10.83 -2.89
N LEU A 35 17.81 9.90 -2.11
CA LEU A 35 18.37 10.20 -0.80
C LEU A 35 19.59 11.10 -0.92
N SER A 36 20.51 10.83 -1.84
CA SER A 36 21.68 11.69 -2.08
C SER A 36 21.28 13.11 -2.46
N PHE A 37 20.30 13.25 -3.37
CA PHE A 37 19.77 14.57 -3.75
C PHE A 37 19.18 15.35 -2.56
N ILE A 38 18.45 14.68 -1.67
CA ILE A 38 17.87 15.31 -0.48
C ILE A 38 18.96 15.69 0.53
N LEU A 39 19.96 14.81 0.74
CA LEU A 39 21.08 15.09 1.65
C LEU A 39 21.93 16.26 1.16
N ASP A 40 22.20 16.34 -0.14
CA ASP A 40 22.92 17.46 -0.75
C ASP A 40 22.17 18.80 -0.59
N SER A 41 20.82 18.74 -0.60
CA SER A 41 19.97 19.93 -0.51
C SER A 41 19.71 20.41 0.93
N LEU A 42 19.52 19.48 1.88
CA LEU A 42 19.09 19.75 3.26
C LEU A 42 20.17 19.44 4.30
N GLY A 43 21.32 18.88 3.88
CA GLY A 43 22.39 18.43 4.78
C GLY A 43 22.07 17.12 5.51
N ASP A 44 23.09 16.61 6.23
CA ASP A 44 23.01 15.33 6.96
C ASP A 44 22.26 15.52 8.30
N GLY A 45 20.94 15.66 8.20
CA GLY A 45 20.11 15.89 9.38
C GLY A 45 18.84 15.02 9.44
N PRO A 46 18.19 14.95 10.61
CA PRO A 46 16.92 14.22 10.78
C PRO A 46 15.83 14.71 9.81
N LEU A 47 15.83 16.00 9.46
CA LEU A 47 14.87 16.58 8.52
C LEU A 47 15.03 16.02 7.10
N ALA A 48 16.28 15.82 6.65
CA ALA A 48 16.54 15.21 5.34
C ALA A 48 16.01 13.77 5.28
N THR A 49 16.29 12.97 6.31
CA THR A 49 15.83 11.58 6.39
C THR A 49 14.30 11.47 6.45
N ILE A 50 13.64 12.33 7.25
CA ILE A 50 12.18 12.33 7.36
C ILE A 50 11.55 12.76 6.03
N SER A 51 12.04 13.84 5.41
CA SER A 51 11.48 14.32 4.14
C SER A 51 11.66 13.30 3.01
N ALA A 52 12.83 12.66 2.90
CA ALA A 52 13.05 11.60 1.93
C ALA A 52 12.10 10.41 2.14
N SER A 53 11.95 9.95 3.37
CA SER A 53 11.06 8.84 3.73
C SER A 53 9.60 9.16 3.41
N VAL A 54 9.14 10.35 3.76
CA VAL A 54 7.78 10.80 3.47
C VAL A 54 7.54 10.85 1.96
N MET A 55 8.43 11.47 1.20
CA MET A 55 8.25 11.60 -0.25
C MET A 55 8.25 10.24 -0.96
N LEU A 56 9.15 9.32 -0.58
CA LEU A 56 9.22 8.00 -1.18
C LEU A 56 8.02 7.10 -0.83
N MET A 57 7.54 7.18 0.42
CA MET A 57 6.45 6.33 0.91
C MET A 57 5.07 6.90 0.68
N PHE A 58 4.92 8.22 0.52
CA PHE A 58 3.61 8.87 0.37
C PHE A 58 2.81 8.31 -0.80
N VAL A 59 3.45 8.12 -1.93
CA VAL A 59 2.80 7.64 -3.16
C VAL A 59 2.22 6.24 -2.99
N PRO A 60 3.01 5.18 -2.66
CA PRO A 60 2.47 3.84 -2.54
C PRO A 60 1.47 3.71 -1.38
N LEU A 61 1.71 4.37 -0.24
CA LEU A 61 0.79 4.32 0.90
C LEU A 61 -0.55 4.99 0.58
N SER A 62 -0.55 6.11 -0.16
CA SER A 62 -1.78 6.76 -0.60
C SER A 62 -2.59 5.87 -1.54
N CYS A 63 -1.93 5.20 -2.48
CA CYS A 63 -2.59 4.26 -3.40
C CYS A 63 -3.20 3.07 -2.64
N LEU A 64 -2.43 2.44 -1.75
CA LEU A 64 -2.89 1.30 -0.95
C LEU A 64 -3.97 1.70 0.07
N GLY A 65 -3.90 2.92 0.62
CA GLY A 65 -4.89 3.44 1.56
C GLY A 65 -6.30 3.55 0.99
N THR A 66 -6.45 3.60 -0.35
CA THR A 66 -7.77 3.61 -1.00
C THR A 66 -8.45 2.23 -1.00
N LEU A 67 -7.70 1.14 -0.72
CA LEU A 67 -8.26 -0.22 -0.77
C LEU A 67 -9.33 -0.46 0.28
N LEU A 68 -9.11 -0.02 1.52
CA LEU A 68 -10.03 -0.31 2.61
C LEU A 68 -11.44 0.28 2.37
N PRO A 69 -11.60 1.57 2.07
CA PRO A 69 -12.92 2.12 1.76
C PRO A 69 -13.53 1.50 0.50
N PHE A 70 -12.69 1.10 -0.46
CA PHE A 70 -13.16 0.42 -1.65
C PHE A 70 -13.72 -0.97 -1.33
N VAL A 71 -13.01 -1.78 -0.55
CA VAL A 71 -13.44 -3.13 -0.14
C VAL A 71 -14.74 -3.06 0.65
N ILE A 72 -14.84 -2.12 1.61
CA ILE A 72 -16.07 -1.90 2.36
C ILE A 72 -17.25 -1.64 1.42
N ARG A 73 -17.07 -0.76 0.44
CA ARG A 73 -18.14 -0.41 -0.51
C ARG A 73 -18.54 -1.56 -1.43
N VAL A 74 -17.60 -2.40 -1.85
CA VAL A 74 -17.89 -3.57 -2.70
C VAL A 74 -18.66 -4.66 -1.94
N ILE A 75 -18.37 -4.82 -0.65
CA ILE A 75 -19.01 -5.82 0.22
C ILE A 75 -20.36 -5.32 0.73
N LEU A 76 -20.54 -4.00 0.80
CA LEU A 76 -21.77 -3.39 1.30
C LEU A 76 -22.92 -3.61 0.33
N THR A 77 -23.81 -4.53 0.65
CA THR A 77 -25.02 -4.82 -0.13
C THR A 77 -26.24 -4.11 0.44
N ASP A 78 -26.24 -3.80 1.73
CA ASP A 78 -27.36 -3.19 2.44
C ASP A 78 -26.87 -2.19 3.50
N ILE A 79 -27.58 -1.08 3.63
CA ILE A 79 -27.24 0.03 4.54
C ILE A 79 -27.36 -0.41 6.01
N ASP A 80 -28.30 -1.28 6.32
CA ASP A 80 -28.55 -1.78 7.68
C ASP A 80 -27.37 -2.55 8.27
N HIS A 81 -26.52 -3.12 7.42
CA HIS A 81 -25.33 -3.88 7.81
C HIS A 81 -24.02 -3.10 7.68
N ALA A 82 -24.05 -1.84 7.27
CA ALA A 82 -22.89 -1.01 6.98
C ALA A 82 -21.89 -0.94 8.15
N GLY A 83 -22.38 -0.72 9.36
CA GLY A 83 -21.55 -0.64 10.56
C GLY A 83 -20.80 -1.94 10.86
N ARG A 84 -21.46 -3.09 10.68
CA ARG A 84 -20.85 -4.41 10.91
C ARG A 84 -19.78 -4.73 9.88
N VAL A 85 -20.06 -4.47 8.60
CA VAL A 85 -19.11 -4.70 7.50
C VAL A 85 -17.88 -3.80 7.66
N ALA A 86 -18.09 -2.51 7.94
CA ALA A 86 -16.98 -1.59 8.19
C ALA A 86 -16.16 -2.01 9.42
N GLY A 87 -16.80 -2.29 10.55
CA GLY A 87 -16.14 -2.71 11.77
C GLY A 87 -15.30 -3.97 11.59
N LEU A 88 -15.85 -5.00 10.93
CA LEU A 88 -15.11 -6.23 10.65
C LEU A 88 -13.92 -6.00 9.70
N SER A 89 -14.10 -5.19 8.66
CA SER A 89 -13.03 -4.85 7.71
C SER A 89 -11.88 -4.11 8.42
N TYR A 90 -12.18 -3.15 9.28
CA TYR A 90 -11.19 -2.46 10.10
C TYR A 90 -10.49 -3.39 11.09
N ALA A 91 -11.22 -4.28 11.76
CA ALA A 91 -10.64 -5.24 12.70
C ALA A 91 -9.65 -6.17 12.01
N ILE A 92 -10.02 -6.75 10.86
CA ILE A 92 -9.14 -7.62 10.07
C ILE A 92 -7.91 -6.85 9.58
N SER A 93 -8.08 -5.61 9.08
CA SER A 93 -6.96 -4.77 8.65
C SER A 93 -6.02 -4.44 9.80
N THR A 94 -6.54 -4.13 10.97
CA THR A 94 -5.72 -3.83 12.16
C THR A 94 -4.92 -5.04 12.61
N LEU A 95 -5.54 -6.22 12.66
CA LEU A 95 -4.83 -7.47 12.96
C LEU A 95 -3.74 -7.74 11.93
N GLY A 96 -4.05 -7.60 10.64
CA GLY A 96 -3.08 -7.74 9.55
C GLY A 96 -1.90 -6.79 9.69
N ASN A 97 -2.14 -5.54 10.04
CA ASN A 97 -1.09 -4.55 10.27
C ASN A 97 -0.19 -4.91 11.47
N ILE A 98 -0.78 -5.35 12.59
CA ILE A 98 0.00 -5.77 13.77
C ILE A 98 0.88 -6.97 13.41
N PHE A 99 0.29 -8.04 12.89
CA PHE A 99 1.04 -9.24 12.51
C PHE A 99 2.06 -8.95 11.42
N GLY A 100 1.70 -8.19 10.39
CA GLY A 100 2.60 -7.81 9.30
C GLY A 100 3.81 -7.02 9.80
N THR A 101 3.58 -6.00 10.65
CA THR A 101 4.66 -5.20 11.22
C THR A 101 5.60 -6.04 12.08
N LEU A 102 5.06 -6.87 12.96
CA LEU A 102 5.87 -7.75 13.81
C LEU A 102 6.66 -8.77 12.96
N PHE A 103 6.01 -9.38 11.99
CA PHE A 103 6.64 -10.36 11.11
C PHE A 103 7.78 -9.73 10.28
N VAL A 104 7.53 -8.58 9.65
CA VAL A 104 8.56 -7.87 8.88
C VAL A 104 9.73 -7.46 9.78
N THR A 105 9.43 -6.83 10.93
CA THR A 105 10.47 -6.28 11.82
C THR A 105 11.31 -7.37 12.47
N PHE A 106 10.71 -8.44 12.98
CA PHE A 106 11.42 -9.44 13.76
C PHE A 106 11.87 -10.68 12.97
N VAL A 107 11.26 -10.93 11.81
CA VAL A 107 11.54 -12.11 11.02
C VAL A 107 12.25 -11.77 9.71
N LEU A 108 11.74 -10.82 8.94
CA LEU A 108 12.27 -10.53 7.60
C LEU A 108 13.51 -9.65 7.66
N ILE A 109 13.44 -8.48 8.30
CA ILE A 109 14.56 -7.53 8.34
C ILE A 109 15.86 -8.13 8.93
N PRO A 110 15.83 -8.95 10.00
CA PRO A 110 17.06 -9.54 10.53
C PRO A 110 17.70 -10.62 9.63
N ARG A 111 16.93 -11.17 8.69
CA ARG A 111 17.39 -12.29 7.85
C ARG A 111 17.67 -11.92 6.40
N PHE A 112 17.02 -10.87 5.90
CA PHE A 112 17.07 -10.48 4.50
C PHE A 112 17.37 -8.99 4.35
N PRO A 113 18.10 -8.57 3.32
CA PRO A 113 18.31 -7.16 3.02
C PRO A 113 16.98 -6.48 2.69
N VAL A 114 16.84 -5.22 3.07
CA VAL A 114 15.61 -4.42 2.92
C VAL A 114 15.16 -4.39 1.45
N SER A 115 16.07 -4.37 0.49
CA SER A 115 15.76 -4.41 -0.94
C SER A 115 14.96 -5.66 -1.31
N GLN A 116 15.37 -6.85 -0.85
CA GLN A 116 14.65 -8.10 -1.10
C GLN A 116 13.26 -8.11 -0.45
N VAL A 117 13.16 -7.59 0.78
CA VAL A 117 11.87 -7.47 1.47
C VAL A 117 10.92 -6.56 0.68
N THR A 118 11.44 -5.46 0.14
CA THR A 118 10.64 -4.52 -0.67
C THR A 118 10.20 -5.16 -2.00
N GLU A 119 11.05 -5.94 -2.65
CA GLU A 119 10.70 -6.71 -3.85
C GLU A 119 9.59 -7.73 -3.57
N TRP A 120 9.65 -8.46 -2.46
CA TRP A 120 8.58 -9.38 -2.07
C TRP A 120 7.27 -8.67 -1.78
N LEU A 121 7.33 -7.49 -1.13
CA LEU A 121 6.15 -6.65 -0.94
C LEU A 121 5.57 -6.17 -2.27
N ALA A 122 6.41 -5.76 -3.20
CA ALA A 122 5.99 -5.38 -4.54
C ALA A 122 5.30 -6.54 -5.27
N PHE A 123 5.89 -7.73 -5.21
CA PHE A 123 5.32 -8.93 -5.82
C PHE A 123 3.97 -9.33 -5.20
N THR A 124 3.87 -9.36 -3.88
CA THR A 124 2.59 -9.67 -3.19
C THR A 124 1.52 -8.62 -3.49
N THR A 125 1.90 -7.35 -3.58
CA THR A 125 1.00 -6.27 -3.98
C THR A 125 0.54 -6.42 -5.43
N ALA A 126 1.43 -6.82 -6.34
CA ALA A 126 1.09 -7.10 -7.73
C ALA A 126 0.11 -8.29 -7.87
N LEU A 127 0.31 -9.35 -7.09
CA LEU A 127 -0.65 -10.46 -7.01
C LEU A 127 -2.03 -10.00 -6.52
N GLY A 128 -2.07 -9.11 -5.53
CA GLY A 128 -3.31 -8.48 -5.07
C GLY A 128 -4.01 -7.67 -6.17
N ALA A 129 -3.26 -6.88 -6.94
CA ALA A 129 -3.78 -6.14 -8.09
C ALA A 129 -4.37 -7.07 -9.15
N PHE A 130 -3.65 -8.16 -9.45
CA PHE A 130 -4.09 -9.17 -10.41
C PHE A 130 -5.35 -9.90 -9.94
N ALA A 131 -5.44 -10.26 -8.66
CA ALA A 131 -6.64 -10.86 -8.09
C ALA A 131 -7.86 -9.95 -8.20
N LEU A 132 -7.69 -8.65 -7.91
CA LEU A 132 -8.75 -7.65 -8.10
C LEU A 132 -9.18 -7.53 -9.56
N TYR A 133 -8.24 -7.59 -10.49
CA TYR A 133 -8.52 -7.57 -11.92
C TYR A 133 -9.31 -8.81 -12.37
N LEU A 134 -8.96 -10.02 -11.89
CA LEU A 134 -9.70 -11.25 -12.18
C LEU A 134 -11.13 -11.25 -11.61
N LEU A 135 -11.32 -10.72 -10.40
CA LEU A 135 -12.64 -10.58 -9.79
C LEU A 135 -13.56 -9.67 -10.61
N ARG A 136 -12.97 -8.71 -11.30
CA ARG A 136 -13.70 -7.85 -12.24
C ARG A 136 -14.22 -8.61 -13.46
N LEU A 137 -13.44 -9.55 -14.01
CA LEU A 137 -13.82 -10.31 -15.21
C LEU A 137 -14.99 -11.27 -14.96
N LYS A 138 -15.25 -11.60 -13.69
CA LYS A 138 -16.34 -12.49 -13.26
C LYS A 138 -17.64 -11.77 -12.92
N ARG A 139 -17.65 -10.44 -12.90
CA ARG A 139 -18.83 -9.60 -12.69
C ARG A 139 -19.24 -8.91 -13.98
#